data_b2b8b1f76d14d5753b83ecfe2d8f896e
#
_entry.id   b2b8b1f76d14d5753b83ecfe2d8f896e
#
_cell.length_a   1.000
_cell.length_b   1.000
_cell.length_c   1.000
_cell.angle_alpha   90.00
_cell.angle_beta   90.00
_cell.angle_gamma   90.00
#
_symmetry.space_group_name_H-M   'P 1'
#
loop_
_entity.id
_entity.type
_entity.pdbx_description
1 polymer ?
#
loop_
_entity_poly.entity_id
_entity_poly.type
_entity_poly.pdbx_seq_one_letter_code
_entity_poly.pdbx_strand_id
1 'polypeptide(L)'
;MNNYFKVIGVLIGFVFALHISVFAQKGLGDSSGIARSGELPTIVMLDGTLDHIKTGPCEHTTGRAVTGTHLFIDTEESDELFNVHLGAAYALESFVANLEIGQKVEIQAFQTDGMKPLEFIAKEVTTNGHTLQLRDENLRPFWAGDQNLRDGRPFRRGYRW
;
A
#
# COMPACT_ATOMS: atom_id res chain seq x y z
N MET A 1 0.13 -13.36 60.70
CA MET A 1 -0.56 -13.93 59.53
C MET A 1 -1.13 -12.77 58.73
N ASN A 2 -0.78 -12.34 57.54
CA ASN A 2 0.36 -12.67 56.70
C ASN A 2 0.50 -11.56 55.69
N ASN A 3 1.44 -10.67 55.86
CA ASN A 3 1.72 -9.61 54.88
C ASN A 3 2.20 -10.20 53.53
N TYR A 4 2.68 -11.43 53.53
CA TYR A 4 3.16 -12.14 52.33
C TYR A 4 2.01 -12.42 51.32
N PHE A 5 0.80 -12.72 51.78
CA PHE A 5 -0.35 -12.96 50.89
C PHE A 5 -0.81 -11.69 50.17
N LYS A 6 -0.65 -10.52 50.78
CA LYS A 6 -1.01 -9.24 50.14
C LYS A 6 -0.01 -8.87 49.04
N VAL A 7 1.30 -9.17 49.25
CA VAL A 7 2.35 -8.87 48.29
C VAL A 7 2.25 -9.79 47.06
N ILE A 8 1.97 -11.09 47.30
CA ILE A 8 1.79 -12.05 46.19
C ILE A 8 0.56 -11.70 45.32
N GLY A 9 -0.54 -11.28 45.93
CA GLY A 9 -1.73 -10.87 45.20
C GLY A 9 -1.51 -9.64 44.30
N VAL A 10 -0.70 -8.66 44.77
CA VAL A 10 -0.34 -7.47 43.99
C VAL A 10 0.62 -7.83 42.85
N LEU A 11 1.56 -8.73 43.05
CA LEU A 11 2.52 -9.17 42.02
C LEU A 11 1.82 -9.94 40.90
N ILE A 12 0.86 -10.82 41.22
CA ILE A 12 0.07 -11.57 40.23
C ILE A 12 -0.83 -10.63 39.45
N GLY A 13 -1.43 -9.63 40.09
CA GLY A 13 -2.26 -8.62 39.42
C GLY A 13 -1.46 -7.76 38.44
N PHE A 14 -0.20 -7.44 38.75
CA PHE A 14 0.67 -6.63 37.89
C PHE A 14 1.19 -7.39 36.66
N VAL A 15 1.41 -8.71 36.80
CA VAL A 15 1.80 -9.55 35.64
C VAL A 15 0.66 -9.71 34.65
N PHE A 16 -0.60 -9.73 35.09
CA PHE A 16 -1.78 -9.80 34.19
C PHE A 16 -2.04 -8.51 33.44
N ALA A 17 -1.64 -7.35 33.97
CA ALA A 17 -1.83 -6.05 33.32
C ALA A 17 -0.83 -5.79 32.16
N LEU A 18 0.22 -6.60 32.00
CA LEU A 18 1.23 -6.46 30.96
C LEU A 18 0.95 -7.28 29.69
N HIS A 19 -0.21 -7.90 29.56
CA HIS A 19 -0.66 -8.45 28.30
C HIS A 19 -1.16 -7.31 27.40
N ILE A 20 -0.23 -6.45 26.97
CA ILE A 20 -0.47 -5.55 25.86
C ILE A 20 -0.67 -6.49 24.65
N SER A 21 -1.91 -6.68 24.27
CA SER A 21 -2.22 -7.31 22.99
C SER A 21 -1.57 -6.47 21.90
N VAL A 22 -0.41 -6.91 21.41
CA VAL A 22 0.13 -6.41 20.16
C VAL A 22 -0.86 -6.86 19.12
N PHE A 23 -1.86 -6.05 18.84
CA PHE A 23 -2.61 -6.16 17.61
C PHE A 23 -1.59 -5.92 16.51
N ALA A 24 -1.13 -7.00 15.89
CA ALA A 24 -0.49 -6.91 14.60
C ALA A 24 -1.45 -6.10 13.73
N GLN A 25 -1.12 -4.87 13.43
CA GLN A 25 -1.91 -4.01 12.57
C GLN A 25 -1.93 -4.69 11.20
N LYS A 26 -2.95 -5.50 10.95
CA LYS A 26 -3.36 -5.78 9.58
C LYS A 26 -3.57 -4.42 8.95
N GLY A 27 -2.91 -4.17 7.81
CA GLY A 27 -3.08 -2.93 7.09
C GLY A 27 -4.54 -2.49 7.15
N LEU A 28 -4.77 -1.27 7.58
CA LEU A 28 -6.10 -0.66 7.79
C LEU A 28 -6.83 -0.40 6.46
N GLY A 29 -6.52 -1.18 5.42
CA GLY A 29 -7.26 -1.14 4.16
C GLY A 29 -8.72 -1.49 4.40
N ASP A 30 -9.61 -0.71 3.81
CA ASP A 30 -11.04 -0.95 3.83
C ASP A 30 -11.35 -2.41 3.46
N SER A 31 -11.94 -3.15 4.39
CA SER A 31 -12.27 -4.57 4.21
C SER A 31 -13.33 -4.79 3.13
N SER A 32 -14.11 -3.75 2.79
CA SER A 32 -15.10 -3.77 1.72
C SER A 32 -14.49 -3.61 0.34
N GLY A 33 -13.38 -2.88 0.22
CA GLY A 33 -12.68 -2.58 -1.03
C GLY A 33 -13.49 -1.65 -1.94
N ILE A 34 -12.84 -0.71 -2.59
CA ILE A 34 -13.46 0.28 -3.50
C ILE A 34 -14.32 -0.38 -4.58
N ALA A 35 -13.89 -1.51 -5.12
CA ALA A 35 -14.62 -2.26 -6.14
C ALA A 35 -16.04 -2.71 -5.72
N ARG A 36 -16.39 -2.56 -4.46
CA ARG A 36 -17.69 -2.93 -3.89
C ARG A 36 -18.51 -1.74 -3.41
N SER A 37 -17.95 -0.54 -3.40
CA SER A 37 -18.64 0.66 -2.91
C SER A 37 -19.74 1.16 -3.84
N GLY A 38 -19.78 0.68 -5.08
CA GLY A 38 -20.77 1.09 -6.09
C GLY A 38 -20.48 2.45 -6.73
N GLU A 39 -19.62 3.26 -6.15
CA GLU A 39 -19.14 4.52 -6.71
C GLU A 39 -17.61 4.49 -6.74
N LEU A 40 -17.07 4.66 -7.96
CA LEU A 40 -15.63 4.67 -8.16
C LEU A 40 -15.09 6.10 -8.02
N PRO A 41 -13.93 6.30 -7.37
CA PRO A 41 -13.30 7.60 -7.31
C PRO A 41 -12.89 8.10 -8.70
N THR A 42 -12.80 9.40 -8.84
CA THR A 42 -12.30 10.03 -10.07
C THR A 42 -10.86 9.65 -10.33
N ILE A 43 -10.56 9.25 -11.55
CA ILE A 43 -9.19 9.00 -12.00
C ILE A 43 -8.59 10.34 -12.44
N VAL A 44 -7.39 10.61 -11.93
CA VAL A 44 -6.56 11.74 -12.34
C VAL A 44 -5.31 11.24 -13.05
N MET A 45 -4.74 12.07 -13.93
CA MET A 45 -3.45 11.81 -14.56
C MET A 45 -2.39 12.61 -13.80
N LEU A 46 -1.34 11.94 -13.39
CA LEU A 46 -0.16 12.55 -12.76
C LEU A 46 1.03 12.36 -13.68
N ASP A 47 1.68 13.46 -14.04
CA ASP A 47 2.89 13.47 -14.85
C ASP A 47 4.05 14.01 -14.03
N GLY A 48 5.17 13.31 -14.00
CA GLY A 48 6.29 13.77 -13.20
C GLY A 48 7.58 13.00 -13.43
N THR A 49 8.53 13.28 -12.55
CA THR A 49 9.83 12.61 -12.53
C THR A 49 9.94 11.77 -11.27
N LEU A 50 10.38 10.53 -11.39
CA LEU A 50 10.58 9.65 -10.25
C LEU A 50 11.74 10.15 -9.38
N ASP A 51 11.43 10.60 -8.16
CA ASP A 51 12.41 11.07 -7.19
C ASP A 51 13.01 9.91 -6.39
N HIS A 52 12.16 9.08 -5.78
CA HIS A 52 12.59 7.88 -5.08
C HIS A 52 11.47 6.84 -4.95
N ILE A 53 11.87 5.63 -4.56
CA ILE A 53 10.97 4.49 -4.33
C ILE A 53 11.09 4.08 -2.87
N LYS A 54 9.95 3.85 -2.22
CA LYS A 54 9.90 3.40 -0.83
C LYS A 54 9.03 2.17 -0.70
N THR A 55 9.51 1.18 0.05
CA THR A 55 8.69 0.08 0.55
C THR A 55 8.33 0.38 2.01
N GLY A 56 7.06 0.38 2.33
CA GLY A 56 6.58 0.77 3.64
C GLY A 56 5.17 0.28 3.96
N PRO A 57 4.63 0.62 5.15
CA PRO A 57 3.28 0.27 5.54
C PRO A 57 2.25 0.80 4.53
N CYS A 58 1.19 0.01 4.28
CA CYS A 58 0.03 0.44 3.51
C CYS A 58 -0.94 1.16 4.45
N GLU A 59 -0.81 2.48 4.55
CA GLU A 59 -1.71 3.34 5.32
C GLU A 59 -2.74 3.97 4.37
N HIS A 60 -4.00 4.07 4.81
CA HIS A 60 -5.11 4.69 4.06
C HIS A 60 -5.33 4.13 2.64
N THR A 61 -4.78 2.96 2.32
CA THR A 61 -4.92 2.30 1.02
C THR A 61 -5.98 1.22 1.06
N THR A 62 -6.42 0.79 -0.12
CA THR A 62 -7.37 -0.31 -0.27
C THR A 62 -6.65 -1.65 -0.27
N GLY A 63 -7.08 -2.59 0.57
CA GLY A 63 -6.56 -3.95 0.54
C GLY A 63 -5.99 -4.45 1.87
N ARG A 64 -5.41 -5.65 1.83
CA ARG A 64 -4.94 -6.38 3.02
C ARG A 64 -3.43 -6.50 3.13
N ALA A 65 -2.68 -5.95 2.18
CA ALA A 65 -1.24 -5.97 2.23
C ALA A 65 -0.74 -5.08 3.38
N VAL A 66 0.19 -5.59 4.17
CA VAL A 66 0.81 -4.83 5.27
C VAL A 66 1.88 -3.89 4.71
N THR A 67 2.58 -4.34 3.66
CA THR A 67 3.71 -3.62 3.06
C THR A 67 3.43 -3.37 1.59
N GLY A 68 3.57 -2.13 1.18
CA GLY A 68 3.37 -1.67 -0.19
C GLY A 68 4.59 -0.96 -0.77
N THR A 69 4.56 -0.81 -2.09
CA THR A 69 5.51 0.00 -2.85
C THR A 69 4.90 1.36 -3.11
N HIS A 70 5.67 2.40 -2.88
CA HIS A 70 5.33 3.80 -3.09
C HIS A 70 6.36 4.42 -4.03
N LEU A 71 5.87 5.16 -5.03
CA LEU A 71 6.69 6.08 -5.82
C LEU A 71 6.51 7.49 -5.26
N PHE A 72 7.61 8.20 -5.11
CA PHE A 72 7.60 9.62 -4.83
C PHE A 72 7.97 10.32 -6.14
N ILE A 73 7.06 11.16 -6.62
CA ILE A 73 7.23 11.85 -7.90
C ILE A 73 7.26 13.35 -7.71
N ASP A 74 8.18 14.00 -8.40
CA ASP A 74 8.28 15.44 -8.54
C ASP A 74 7.42 15.87 -9.73
N THR A 75 6.49 16.79 -9.52
CA THR A 75 5.53 17.26 -10.52
C THR A 75 5.59 18.79 -10.61
N GLU A 76 5.14 19.34 -11.74
CA GLU A 76 5.03 20.81 -11.88
C GLU A 76 3.84 21.40 -11.10
N GLU A 77 2.97 20.55 -10.55
CA GLU A 77 1.74 20.97 -9.86
C GLU A 77 1.97 21.33 -8.39
N SER A 78 3.08 20.92 -7.79
CA SER A 78 3.37 21.10 -6.35
C SER A 78 4.86 21.16 -6.09
N ASP A 79 5.26 22.00 -5.13
CA ASP A 79 6.62 22.02 -4.59
C ASP A 79 6.92 20.81 -3.67
N GLU A 80 5.91 20.02 -3.31
CA GLU A 80 6.04 18.82 -2.51
C GLU A 80 5.86 17.57 -3.38
N LEU A 81 6.57 16.51 -3.04
CA LEU A 81 6.49 15.22 -3.78
C LEU A 81 5.12 14.55 -3.60
N PHE A 82 4.58 14.04 -4.68
CA PHE A 82 3.40 13.19 -4.66
C PHE A 82 3.78 11.78 -4.22
N ASN A 83 3.08 11.24 -3.24
CA ASN A 83 3.22 9.88 -2.75
C ASN A 83 2.21 8.97 -3.42
N VAL A 84 2.65 8.16 -4.36
CA VAL A 84 1.79 7.28 -5.15
C VAL A 84 1.97 5.83 -4.71
N HIS A 85 0.98 5.27 -4.04
CA HIS A 85 0.94 3.87 -3.65
C HIS A 85 0.61 2.98 -4.85
N LEU A 86 1.53 2.13 -5.25
CA LEU A 86 1.33 1.19 -6.37
C LEU A 86 0.52 -0.03 -5.94
N GLY A 87 0.90 -0.65 -4.83
CA GLY A 87 0.28 -1.87 -4.33
C GLY A 87 1.21 -2.72 -3.46
N ALA A 88 0.84 -3.97 -3.26
CA ALA A 88 1.58 -4.92 -2.44
C ALA A 88 3.02 -5.10 -2.95
N ALA A 89 4.01 -4.92 -2.08
CA ALA A 89 5.43 -4.95 -2.45
C ALA A 89 5.83 -6.26 -3.16
N TYR A 90 5.37 -7.41 -2.65
CA TYR A 90 5.67 -8.73 -3.22
C TYR A 90 5.18 -8.89 -4.67
N ALA A 91 4.15 -8.15 -5.08
CA ALA A 91 3.60 -8.25 -6.43
C ALA A 91 4.35 -7.39 -7.45
N LEU A 92 5.19 -6.46 -6.98
CA LEU A 92 5.79 -5.41 -7.80
C LEU A 92 7.32 -5.45 -7.87
N GLU A 93 7.95 -6.47 -7.26
CA GLU A 93 9.42 -6.58 -7.20
C GLU A 93 10.08 -6.47 -8.59
N SER A 94 9.59 -7.22 -9.58
CA SER A 94 10.15 -7.20 -10.94
C SER A 94 9.96 -5.87 -11.65
N PHE A 95 8.85 -5.16 -11.39
CA PHE A 95 8.62 -3.84 -11.96
C PHE A 95 9.56 -2.81 -11.34
N VAL A 96 9.64 -2.79 -10.01
CA VAL A 96 10.47 -1.84 -9.25
C VAL A 96 11.96 -2.00 -9.62
N ALA A 97 12.42 -3.23 -9.84
CA ALA A 97 13.81 -3.49 -10.22
C ALA A 97 14.22 -2.87 -11.57
N ASN A 98 13.26 -2.49 -12.41
CA ASN A 98 13.48 -1.87 -13.70
C ASN A 98 13.23 -0.34 -13.73
N LEU A 99 12.89 0.24 -12.58
CA LEU A 99 12.70 1.69 -12.47
C LEU A 99 14.03 2.38 -12.18
N GLU A 100 14.24 3.52 -12.83
CA GLU A 100 15.40 4.37 -12.63
C GLU A 100 14.98 5.71 -12.02
N ILE A 101 15.69 6.15 -10.99
CA ILE A 101 15.48 7.48 -10.41
C ILE A 101 15.78 8.55 -11.46
N GLY A 102 14.95 9.57 -11.53
CA GLY A 102 15.03 10.65 -12.50
C GLY A 102 14.32 10.35 -13.84
N GLN A 103 13.75 9.15 -14.02
CA GLN A 103 12.96 8.87 -15.23
C GLN A 103 11.59 9.53 -15.17
N LYS A 104 11.02 9.83 -16.35
CA LYS A 104 9.65 10.32 -16.48
C LYS A 104 8.65 9.18 -16.23
N VAL A 105 7.57 9.52 -15.52
CA VAL A 105 6.46 8.62 -15.26
C VAL A 105 5.14 9.34 -15.50
N GLU A 106 4.19 8.62 -16.10
CA GLU A 106 2.79 9.03 -16.24
C GLU A 106 1.95 8.02 -15.46
N ILE A 107 1.08 8.50 -14.56
CA ILE A 107 0.34 7.63 -13.65
C ILE A 107 -1.14 7.98 -13.69
N GLN A 108 -1.98 7.02 -14.08
CA GLN A 108 -3.41 7.09 -13.78
C GLN A 108 -3.59 6.74 -12.30
N ALA A 109 -4.12 7.67 -11.54
CA ALA A 109 -4.23 7.53 -10.10
C ALA A 109 -5.60 7.99 -9.57
N PHE A 110 -5.89 7.66 -8.34
CA PHE A 110 -7.09 8.10 -7.63
C PHE A 110 -6.79 8.27 -6.14
N GLN A 111 -7.69 8.97 -5.47
CA GLN A 111 -7.66 9.11 -4.02
C GLN A 111 -8.88 8.40 -3.41
N THR A 112 -8.75 8.00 -2.16
CA THR A 112 -9.85 7.52 -1.33
C THR A 112 -10.12 8.48 -0.18
N ASP A 113 -11.28 8.35 0.44
CA ASP A 113 -11.58 9.09 1.65
C ASP A 113 -10.50 8.84 2.72
N GLY A 114 -10.04 9.90 3.36
CA GLY A 114 -9.02 9.83 4.41
C GLY A 114 -7.56 9.88 3.93
N MET A 115 -7.28 9.86 2.63
CA MET A 115 -5.93 10.13 2.11
C MET A 115 -5.59 11.62 2.20
N LYS A 116 -4.30 11.92 2.36
CA LYS A 116 -3.81 13.29 2.33
C LYS A 116 -3.83 13.85 0.90
N PRO A 117 -3.82 15.17 0.71
CA PRO A 117 -3.94 15.80 -0.62
C PRO A 117 -2.95 15.31 -1.67
N LEU A 118 -1.72 14.97 -1.26
CA LEU A 118 -0.65 14.53 -2.17
C LEU A 118 -0.41 13.01 -2.14
N GLU A 119 -1.33 12.25 -1.55
CA GLU A 119 -1.29 10.79 -1.53
C GLU A 119 -2.28 10.21 -2.53
N PHE A 120 -1.84 9.29 -3.35
CA PHE A 120 -2.63 8.68 -4.41
C PHE A 120 -2.44 7.16 -4.45
N ILE A 121 -3.36 6.49 -5.11
CA ILE A 121 -3.26 5.06 -5.44
C ILE A 121 -3.20 4.93 -6.96
N ALA A 122 -2.18 4.29 -7.50
CA ALA A 122 -2.04 4.09 -8.93
C ALA A 122 -3.01 3.04 -9.45
N LYS A 123 -3.72 3.35 -10.53
CA LYS A 123 -4.43 2.38 -11.39
C LYS A 123 -3.48 1.79 -12.42
N GLU A 124 -2.64 2.65 -13.01
CA GLU A 124 -1.74 2.32 -14.11
C GLU A 124 -0.50 3.22 -14.05
N VAL A 125 0.65 2.69 -14.44
CA VAL A 125 1.92 3.45 -14.54
C VAL A 125 2.52 3.24 -15.90
N THR A 126 2.85 4.33 -16.58
CA THR A 126 3.57 4.33 -17.86
C THR A 126 4.96 4.94 -17.66
N THR A 127 5.98 4.26 -18.13
CA THR A 127 7.36 4.74 -18.13
C THR A 127 8.12 4.15 -19.30
N ASN A 128 8.98 4.93 -19.95
CA ASN A 128 9.78 4.52 -21.12
C ASN A 128 8.93 3.88 -22.24
N GLY A 129 7.68 4.33 -22.42
CA GLY A 129 6.75 3.80 -23.42
C GLY A 129 6.10 2.45 -23.04
N HIS A 130 6.36 1.94 -21.86
CA HIS A 130 5.74 0.71 -21.33
C HIS A 130 4.72 1.04 -20.26
N THR A 131 3.56 0.42 -20.37
CA THR A 131 2.44 0.62 -19.43
C THR A 131 2.23 -0.63 -18.58
N LEU A 132 2.23 -0.44 -17.27
CA LEU A 132 1.87 -1.45 -16.29
C LEU A 132 0.48 -1.15 -15.72
N GLN A 133 -0.48 -1.99 -16.03
CA GLN A 133 -1.77 -1.95 -15.37
C GLN A 133 -1.70 -2.65 -14.01
N LEU A 134 -2.08 -1.92 -12.96
CA LEU A 134 -2.09 -2.40 -11.58
C LEU A 134 -3.47 -2.82 -11.13
N ARG A 135 -4.51 -2.19 -11.70
CA ARG A 135 -5.92 -2.42 -11.35
C ARG A 135 -6.81 -2.48 -12.58
N ASP A 136 -7.88 -3.25 -12.48
CA ASP A 136 -8.92 -3.33 -13.50
C ASP A 136 -9.83 -2.08 -13.51
N GLU A 137 -10.85 -2.09 -14.37
CA GLU A 137 -11.81 -0.98 -14.50
C GLU A 137 -12.63 -0.71 -13.23
N ASN A 138 -12.74 -1.71 -12.34
CA ASN A 138 -13.38 -1.58 -11.04
C ASN A 138 -12.38 -1.27 -9.93
N LEU A 139 -11.15 -0.87 -10.27
CA LEU A 139 -10.04 -0.57 -9.35
C LEU A 139 -9.61 -1.77 -8.47
N ARG A 140 -9.97 -2.99 -8.88
CA ARG A 140 -9.54 -4.20 -8.20
C ARG A 140 -8.10 -4.52 -8.62
N PRO A 141 -7.17 -4.69 -7.65
CA PRO A 141 -5.80 -5.07 -7.97
C PRO A 141 -5.72 -6.42 -8.68
N PHE A 142 -4.90 -6.53 -9.72
CA PHE A 142 -4.72 -7.79 -10.45
C PHE A 142 -4.15 -8.93 -9.61
N TRP A 143 -3.42 -8.62 -8.53
CA TRP A 143 -2.94 -9.61 -7.55
C TRP A 143 -3.98 -9.99 -6.49
N ALA A 144 -5.17 -9.37 -6.48
CA ALA A 144 -6.22 -9.70 -5.52
C ALA A 144 -6.83 -11.06 -5.82
N GLY A 145 -6.67 -12.00 -4.90
CA GLY A 145 -7.21 -13.36 -5.01
C GLY A 145 -6.24 -14.37 -5.62
N ASP A 146 -5.05 -13.99 -6.03
CA ASP A 146 -4.02 -14.92 -6.47
C ASP A 146 -3.25 -15.48 -5.27
N GLN A 147 -3.60 -16.70 -4.86
CA GLN A 147 -2.94 -17.40 -3.75
C GLN A 147 -1.48 -17.77 -4.09
N ASN A 148 -1.13 -17.89 -5.38
CA ASN A 148 0.22 -18.24 -5.80
C ASN A 148 1.22 -17.12 -5.50
N LEU A 149 0.78 -15.87 -5.43
CA LEU A 149 1.64 -14.74 -5.07
C LEU A 149 2.00 -14.69 -3.57
N ARG A 150 1.18 -15.32 -2.72
CA ARG A 150 1.48 -15.48 -1.29
C ARG A 150 2.65 -16.42 -1.05
N ASP A 151 2.91 -17.32 -1.98
CA ASP A 151 3.96 -18.35 -1.92
C ASP A 151 5.25 -17.92 -2.65
N GLY A 152 5.41 -16.63 -2.95
CA GLY A 152 6.62 -16.08 -3.58
C GLY A 152 6.77 -16.42 -5.06
N ARG A 153 5.71 -16.83 -5.75
CA ARG A 153 5.75 -17.06 -7.19
C ARG A 153 5.49 -15.77 -7.96
N PRO A 154 6.27 -15.45 -9.00
CA PRO A 154 6.07 -14.23 -9.76
C PRO A 154 4.71 -14.21 -10.46
N PHE A 155 4.10 -13.03 -10.47
CA PHE A 155 2.82 -12.77 -11.13
C PHE A 155 2.94 -13.03 -12.64
N ARG A 156 2.24 -14.05 -13.14
CA ARG A 156 2.32 -14.48 -14.55
C ARG A 156 1.28 -13.87 -15.48
N ARG A 157 0.34 -13.07 -14.99
CA ARG A 157 -0.72 -12.45 -15.82
C ARG A 157 -0.57 -10.95 -15.87
N GLY A 158 -0.30 -10.41 -17.05
CA GLY A 158 -0.46 -8.99 -17.33
C GLY A 158 0.79 -8.22 -17.72
N TYR A 159 1.96 -8.78 -17.61
CA TYR A 159 3.17 -8.12 -18.12
C TYR A 159 3.34 -8.44 -19.61
N ARG A 160 2.93 -7.55 -20.50
CA ARG A 160 3.48 -7.42 -21.83
C ARG A 160 4.53 -6.32 -21.75
N TRP A 161 5.76 -6.75 -21.65
CA TRP A 161 6.94 -5.90 -21.90
C TRP A 161 7.17 -5.81 -23.39
#